data_9ee9509d26638d398862b3ea97121507
#
_entry.id   9ee9509d26638d398862b3ea97121507
#
_cell.length_a   1.000
_cell.length_b   1.000
_cell.length_c   1.000
_cell.angle_alpha   90.00
_cell.angle_beta   90.00
_cell.angle_gamma   90.00
#
_symmetry.space_group_name_H-M   'P 1'
#
loop_
_entity.id
_entity.type
_entity.pdbx_description
1 polymer ?
#
loop_
_entity_poly.entity_id
_entity_poly.type
_entity_poly.pdbx_seq_one_letter_code
_entity_poly.pdbx_strand_id
1 'polypeptide(L)'
;MAQAIHRLSDEVEVLGLVALDHPLIRHAVARAAARGVRVLTLLSDLSVPQRSGYIGLDNHKAGRTAAWFIERLCRGNGEIGIIIGDNRFTCQESCEISFRSCLREQGKGQQILEPVRSHERADIARTVTEQMLTQYPALQAIYAPCGGVEGIVDALRDSGRQQEIALVCH
;
A
#
# COMPACT_ATOMS: atom_id res chain seq x y z
N MET A 1 0.90 19.88 -5.26
CA MET A 1 -0.32 19.48 -4.51
C MET A 1 -0.81 20.59 -3.56
N ALA A 2 -0.09 21.05 -2.56
CA ALA A 2 -0.56 22.08 -1.61
C ALA A 2 -1.05 23.37 -2.30
N GLN A 3 -0.36 23.85 -3.34
CA GLN A 3 -0.80 24.99 -4.14
C GLN A 3 -2.10 24.71 -4.90
N ALA A 4 -2.29 23.48 -5.40
CA ALA A 4 -3.53 23.08 -6.08
C ALA A 4 -4.71 23.06 -5.09
N ILE A 5 -4.53 22.55 -3.87
CA ILE A 5 -5.56 22.61 -2.82
C ILE A 5 -5.94 24.05 -2.55
N HIS A 6 -4.94 24.94 -2.42
CA HIS A 6 -5.20 26.36 -2.15
C HIS A 6 -6.01 27.03 -3.26
N ARG A 7 -5.62 26.85 -4.52
CA ARG A 7 -6.33 27.41 -5.67
C ARG A 7 -7.78 26.89 -5.76
N LEU A 8 -7.95 25.56 -5.70
CA LEU A 8 -9.28 24.94 -5.80
C LEU A 8 -10.20 25.33 -4.64
N SER A 9 -9.65 25.61 -3.45
CA SER A 9 -10.46 26.06 -2.30
C SER A 9 -11.14 27.41 -2.50
N ASP A 10 -10.77 28.16 -3.53
CA ASP A 10 -11.46 29.43 -3.90
C ASP A 10 -12.64 29.18 -4.86
N GLU A 11 -12.73 27.99 -5.45
CA GLU A 11 -13.65 27.69 -6.55
C GLU A 11 -14.70 26.64 -6.17
N VAL A 12 -14.48 25.86 -5.09
CA VAL A 12 -15.34 24.72 -4.74
C VAL A 12 -15.74 24.71 -3.27
N GLU A 13 -16.90 24.14 -2.97
CA GLU A 13 -17.37 23.89 -1.60
C GLU A 13 -16.90 22.54 -1.04
N VAL A 14 -16.58 21.59 -1.92
CA VAL A 14 -16.16 20.25 -1.56
C VAL A 14 -14.94 19.85 -2.39
N LEU A 15 -13.92 19.33 -1.74
CA LEU A 15 -12.68 18.86 -2.36
C LEU A 15 -12.42 17.39 -2.02
N GLY A 16 -12.34 16.52 -3.04
CA GLY A 16 -11.85 15.16 -2.91
C GLY A 16 -10.33 15.12 -3.12
N LEU A 17 -9.59 14.51 -2.22
CA LEU A 17 -8.13 14.57 -2.19
C LEU A 17 -7.50 13.19 -2.05
N VAL A 18 -6.62 12.82 -2.97
CA VAL A 18 -5.64 11.73 -2.84
C VAL A 18 -4.26 12.36 -2.71
N ALA A 19 -3.60 12.21 -1.57
CA ALA A 19 -2.31 12.85 -1.33
C ALA A 19 -1.46 12.07 -0.32
N LEU A 20 -0.15 12.34 -0.37
CA LEU A 20 0.79 11.90 0.68
C LEU A 20 0.49 12.63 1.99
N ASP A 21 0.66 11.95 3.12
CA ASP A 21 0.55 12.59 4.43
C ASP A 21 1.81 13.43 4.74
N HIS A 22 1.81 14.63 4.22
CA HIS A 22 2.91 15.58 4.34
C HIS A 22 2.47 16.85 5.08
N PRO A 23 3.30 17.46 5.95
CA PRO A 23 2.94 18.66 6.71
C PRO A 23 2.36 19.81 5.87
N LEU A 24 2.92 20.06 4.69
CA LEU A 24 2.40 21.10 3.78
C LEU A 24 0.99 20.78 3.27
N ILE A 25 0.67 19.51 3.06
CA ILE A 25 -0.67 19.08 2.62
C ILE A 25 -1.65 19.23 3.78
N ARG A 26 -1.28 18.73 4.98
CA ARG A 26 -2.11 18.90 6.19
C ARG A 26 -2.43 20.35 6.46
N HIS A 27 -1.43 21.24 6.34
CA HIS A 27 -1.64 22.67 6.51
C HIS A 27 -2.58 23.26 5.45
N ALA A 28 -2.43 22.87 4.18
CA ALA A 28 -3.32 23.32 3.11
C ALA A 28 -4.77 22.84 3.34
N VAL A 29 -4.98 21.60 3.79
CA VAL A 29 -6.31 21.06 4.13
C VAL A 29 -6.92 21.84 5.32
N ALA A 30 -6.15 22.08 6.38
CA ALA A 30 -6.64 22.84 7.53
C ALA A 30 -7.06 24.28 7.13
N ARG A 31 -6.32 24.92 6.25
CA ARG A 31 -6.68 26.25 5.71
C ARG A 31 -7.92 26.22 4.83
N ALA A 32 -8.09 25.20 3.98
CA ALA A 32 -9.28 25.01 3.18
C ALA A 32 -10.52 24.83 4.08
N ALA A 33 -10.41 23.98 5.09
CA ALA A 33 -11.48 23.75 6.06
C ALA A 33 -11.85 25.04 6.85
N ALA A 34 -10.86 25.84 7.25
CA ALA A 34 -11.10 27.12 7.94
C ALA A 34 -11.85 28.14 7.05
N ARG A 35 -11.86 27.96 5.73
CA ARG A 35 -12.61 28.74 4.75
C ARG A 35 -13.99 28.15 4.41
N GLY A 36 -14.39 27.08 5.08
CA GLY A 36 -15.66 26.42 4.89
C GLY A 36 -15.68 25.33 3.82
N VAL A 37 -14.54 25.02 3.18
CA VAL A 37 -14.44 23.95 2.19
C VAL A 37 -14.43 22.61 2.87
N ARG A 38 -15.32 21.69 2.52
CA ARG A 38 -15.36 20.32 3.01
C ARG A 38 -14.31 19.48 2.27
N VAL A 39 -13.29 19.01 2.98
CA VAL A 39 -12.24 18.17 2.39
C VAL A 39 -12.46 16.71 2.75
N LEU A 40 -12.67 15.87 1.75
CA LEU A 40 -12.75 14.42 1.87
C LEU A 40 -11.44 13.81 1.40
N THR A 41 -10.80 12.99 2.23
CA THR A 41 -9.65 12.19 1.81
C THR A 41 -10.13 10.91 1.12
N LEU A 42 -9.48 10.54 0.03
CA LEU A 42 -9.85 9.40 -0.82
C LEU A 42 -8.69 8.41 -0.89
N LEU A 43 -8.98 7.12 -0.85
CA LEU A 43 -8.04 6.00 -0.96
C LEU A 43 -6.99 5.94 0.15
N SER A 44 -6.26 7.02 0.39
CA SER A 44 -5.30 7.18 1.49
C SER A 44 -5.73 8.34 2.39
N ASP A 45 -5.79 8.08 3.68
CA ASP A 45 -6.18 9.10 4.66
C ASP A 45 -5.01 10.02 5.03
N LEU A 46 -5.32 11.16 5.65
CA LEU A 46 -4.35 12.13 6.14
C LEU A 46 -4.51 12.31 7.66
N SER A 47 -3.40 12.50 8.36
CA SER A 47 -3.36 12.80 9.79
C SER A 47 -3.75 14.26 10.09
N VAL A 48 -4.89 14.73 9.52
CA VAL A 48 -5.40 16.09 9.68
C VAL A 48 -6.82 16.06 10.22
N PRO A 49 -7.08 16.54 11.46
CA PRO A 49 -8.40 16.43 12.08
C PRO A 49 -9.46 17.30 11.40
N GLN A 50 -9.05 18.33 10.64
CA GLN A 50 -9.97 19.24 9.96
C GLN A 50 -10.59 18.66 8.67
N ARG A 51 -10.18 17.47 8.21
CA ARG A 51 -10.87 16.82 7.10
C ARG A 51 -12.31 16.47 7.49
N SER A 52 -13.21 16.54 6.52
CA SER A 52 -14.64 16.25 6.72
C SER A 52 -14.93 14.74 6.79
N GLY A 53 -14.08 13.91 6.21
CA GLY A 53 -14.22 12.46 6.22
C GLY A 53 -13.18 11.76 5.34
N TYR A 54 -13.19 10.43 5.40
CA TYR A 54 -12.37 9.53 4.61
C TYR A 54 -13.26 8.55 3.83
N ILE A 55 -12.94 8.36 2.56
CA ILE A 55 -13.58 7.38 1.69
C ILE A 55 -12.49 6.45 1.13
N GLY A 56 -12.47 5.23 1.58
CA GLY A 56 -11.49 4.22 1.20
C GLY A 56 -11.66 2.91 1.95
N LEU A 57 -10.71 2.02 1.80
CA LEU A 57 -10.68 0.76 2.51
C LEU A 57 -10.34 0.96 3.99
N ASP A 58 -10.84 0.06 4.83
CA ASP A 58 -10.24 -0.17 6.14
C ASP A 58 -8.90 -0.88 5.93
N ASN A 59 -7.84 -0.11 5.81
CA ASN A 59 -6.50 -0.59 5.45
C ASN A 59 -5.95 -1.58 6.48
N HIS A 60 -6.34 -1.43 7.76
CA HIS A 60 -5.98 -2.39 8.79
C HIS A 60 -6.63 -3.75 8.55
N LYS A 61 -7.92 -3.78 8.22
CA LYS A 61 -8.61 -5.03 7.85
C LYS A 61 -8.07 -5.61 6.55
N ALA A 62 -7.77 -4.78 5.55
CA ALA A 62 -7.22 -5.23 4.28
C ALA A 62 -5.89 -5.98 4.46
N GLY A 63 -4.95 -5.42 5.23
CA GLY A 63 -3.68 -6.08 5.54
C GLY A 63 -3.86 -7.41 6.29
N ARG A 64 -4.75 -7.44 7.29
CA ARG A 64 -5.07 -8.69 8.02
C ARG A 64 -5.72 -9.74 7.12
N THR A 65 -6.59 -9.32 6.21
CA THR A 65 -7.22 -10.22 5.22
C THR A 65 -6.19 -10.81 4.27
N ALA A 66 -5.26 -9.98 3.77
CA ALA A 66 -4.15 -10.45 2.94
C ALA A 66 -3.27 -11.49 3.69
N ALA A 67 -2.95 -11.22 4.95
CA ALA A 67 -2.22 -12.16 5.80
C ALA A 67 -2.96 -13.50 5.96
N TRP A 68 -4.27 -13.43 6.17
CA TRP A 68 -5.12 -14.62 6.28
C TRP A 68 -5.11 -15.49 5.00
N PHE A 69 -5.12 -14.86 3.81
CA PHE A 69 -5.00 -15.57 2.55
C PHE A 69 -3.61 -16.21 2.40
N ILE A 70 -2.55 -15.46 2.61
CA ILE A 70 -1.18 -15.96 2.48
C ILE A 70 -0.92 -17.11 3.45
N GLU A 71 -1.38 -17.00 4.68
CA GLU A 71 -1.26 -18.08 5.67
C GLU A 71 -1.86 -19.42 5.19
N ARG A 72 -2.95 -19.36 4.41
CA ARG A 72 -3.65 -20.54 3.89
C ARG A 72 -3.09 -21.06 2.58
N LEU A 73 -2.56 -20.17 1.75
CA LEU A 73 -1.99 -20.52 0.46
C LEU A 73 -0.56 -21.06 0.59
N CYS A 74 0.20 -20.57 1.58
CA CYS A 74 1.59 -20.94 1.79
C CYS A 74 1.71 -22.09 2.79
N ARG A 75 2.58 -23.05 2.47
CA ARG A 75 2.86 -24.21 3.34
C ARG A 75 4.30 -24.12 3.85
N GLY A 76 4.46 -24.28 5.18
CA GLY A 76 5.78 -24.31 5.82
C GLY A 76 6.36 -22.92 6.14
N ASN A 77 7.68 -22.86 6.31
CA ASN A 77 8.42 -21.71 6.85
C ASN A 77 9.12 -20.90 5.73
N GLY A 78 8.49 -20.74 4.57
CA GLY A 78 9.06 -19.97 3.47
C GLY A 78 9.07 -18.46 3.70
N GLU A 79 9.64 -17.75 2.74
CA GLU A 79 9.78 -16.31 2.77
C GLU A 79 8.56 -15.63 2.14
N ILE A 80 8.17 -14.48 2.70
CA ILE A 80 7.07 -13.65 2.21
C ILE A 80 7.62 -12.28 1.86
N GLY A 81 7.52 -11.90 0.59
CA GLY A 81 7.88 -10.60 0.08
C GLY A 81 6.77 -9.57 0.28
N ILE A 82 7.15 -8.31 0.43
CA ILE A 82 6.22 -7.18 0.45
C ILE A 82 6.70 -6.13 -0.56
N ILE A 83 5.81 -5.72 -1.45
CA ILE A 83 6.06 -4.64 -2.40
C ILE A 83 5.07 -3.52 -2.12
N ILE A 84 5.58 -2.31 -1.86
CA ILE A 84 4.78 -1.11 -1.65
C ILE A 84 5.10 -0.06 -2.70
N GLY A 85 4.19 0.86 -2.97
CA GLY A 85 4.46 1.98 -3.86
C GLY A 85 5.31 3.04 -3.19
N ASP A 86 4.80 3.61 -2.10
CA ASP A 86 5.51 4.61 -1.28
C ASP A 86 4.98 4.58 0.16
N ASN A 87 5.88 4.45 1.12
CA ASN A 87 5.55 4.42 2.55
C ASN A 87 4.97 5.74 3.12
N ARG A 88 4.96 6.81 2.33
CA ARG A 88 4.31 8.07 2.70
C ARG A 88 2.80 8.07 2.45
N PHE A 89 2.25 7.05 1.78
CA PHE A 89 0.81 6.80 1.74
C PHE A 89 0.40 6.01 2.97
N THR A 90 -0.42 6.61 3.84
CA THR A 90 -0.87 5.98 5.09
C THR A 90 -1.65 4.70 4.86
N CYS A 91 -2.33 4.55 3.72
CA CYS A 91 -3.03 3.32 3.35
C CYS A 91 -2.07 2.14 3.23
N GLN A 92 -0.95 2.30 2.52
CA GLN A 92 0.02 1.24 2.30
C GLN A 92 0.80 0.90 3.58
N GLU A 93 1.20 1.92 4.35
CA GLU A 93 1.84 1.73 5.65
C GLU A 93 0.92 0.95 6.62
N SER A 94 -0.35 1.34 6.72
CA SER A 94 -1.33 0.65 7.58
C SER A 94 -1.57 -0.79 7.15
N CYS A 95 -1.64 -1.05 5.85
CA CYS A 95 -1.76 -2.39 5.30
C CYS A 95 -0.54 -3.26 5.65
N GLU A 96 0.68 -2.73 5.44
CA GLU A 96 1.93 -3.45 5.74
C GLU A 96 2.05 -3.78 7.24
N ILE A 97 1.84 -2.79 8.11
CA ILE A 97 1.92 -2.98 9.57
C ILE A 97 0.93 -4.05 10.04
N SER A 98 -0.32 -3.95 9.60
CA SER A 98 -1.37 -4.90 10.03
C SER A 98 -1.18 -6.30 9.44
N PHE A 99 -0.64 -6.39 8.23
CA PHE A 99 -0.24 -7.66 7.60
C PHE A 99 0.85 -8.36 8.43
N ARG A 100 1.93 -7.66 8.75
CA ARG A 100 3.03 -8.20 9.57
C ARG A 100 2.55 -8.61 10.96
N SER A 101 1.73 -7.77 11.60
CA SER A 101 1.17 -8.08 12.92
C SER A 101 0.37 -9.37 12.90
N CYS A 102 -0.53 -9.52 11.92
CA CYS A 102 -1.37 -10.69 11.77
C CYS A 102 -0.55 -11.98 11.58
N LEU A 103 0.46 -11.97 10.71
CA LEU A 103 1.31 -13.14 10.48
C LEU A 103 2.15 -13.51 11.73
N ARG A 104 2.64 -12.52 12.46
CA ARG A 104 3.36 -12.75 13.73
C ARG A 104 2.46 -13.35 14.81
N GLU A 105 1.21 -12.89 14.91
CA GLU A 105 0.21 -13.45 15.83
C GLU A 105 -0.06 -14.94 15.56
N GLN A 106 0.05 -15.39 14.31
CA GLN A 106 -0.17 -16.78 13.91
C GLN A 106 0.99 -17.72 14.28
N GLY A 107 2.20 -17.20 14.47
CA GLY A 107 3.34 -17.93 15.01
C GLY A 107 3.89 -19.07 14.14
N LYS A 108 3.62 -19.10 12.83
CA LYS A 108 4.04 -20.19 11.92
C LYS A 108 5.50 -20.14 11.47
N GLY A 109 6.30 -19.19 11.96
CA GLY A 109 7.73 -19.09 11.68
C GLY A 109 8.09 -18.62 10.27
N GLN A 110 7.13 -18.09 9.49
CA GLN A 110 7.39 -17.52 8.18
C GLN A 110 8.28 -16.29 8.30
N GLN A 111 9.27 -16.18 7.43
CA GLN A 111 10.14 -15.01 7.36
C GLN A 111 9.50 -13.93 6.49
N ILE A 112 9.16 -12.79 7.09
CA ILE A 112 8.61 -11.65 6.37
C ILE A 112 9.75 -10.71 6.00
N LEU A 113 10.00 -10.57 4.70
CA LEU A 113 11.08 -9.74 4.16
C LEU A 113 10.81 -8.26 4.37
N GLU A 114 11.88 -7.45 4.33
CA GLU A 114 11.71 -5.99 4.32
C GLU A 114 11.01 -5.53 3.05
N PRO A 115 10.12 -4.51 3.15
CA PRO A 115 9.37 -4.07 2.00
C PRO A 115 10.25 -3.37 0.96
N VAL A 116 10.05 -3.70 -0.30
CA VAL A 116 10.67 -3.01 -1.44
C VAL A 116 9.67 -2.05 -2.08
N ARG A 117 10.17 -1.01 -2.76
CA ARG A 117 9.33 0.05 -3.34
C ARG A 117 9.23 -0.09 -4.85
N SER A 118 7.98 -0.04 -5.35
CA SER A 118 7.67 0.00 -6.78
C SER A 118 7.43 1.42 -7.31
N HIS A 119 7.20 2.40 -6.44
CA HIS A 119 6.78 3.76 -6.79
C HIS A 119 5.52 3.79 -7.68
N GLU A 120 4.60 2.83 -7.51
CA GLU A 120 3.39 2.64 -8.31
C GLU A 120 3.67 2.38 -9.81
N ARG A 121 4.89 1.97 -10.16
CA ARG A 121 5.35 1.77 -11.54
C ARG A 121 5.55 0.30 -11.85
N ALA A 122 4.95 -0.18 -12.95
CA ALA A 122 5.04 -1.56 -13.39
C ALA A 122 6.46 -2.01 -13.72
N ASP A 123 7.26 -1.15 -14.37
CA ASP A 123 8.65 -1.44 -14.72
C ASP A 123 9.55 -1.62 -13.49
N ILE A 124 9.34 -0.78 -12.46
CA ILE A 124 10.08 -0.91 -11.19
C ILE A 124 9.57 -2.13 -10.41
N ALA A 125 8.25 -2.33 -10.34
CA ALA A 125 7.65 -3.49 -9.69
C ALA A 125 8.17 -4.80 -10.29
N ARG A 126 8.30 -4.88 -11.62
CA ARG A 126 8.93 -6.00 -12.32
C ARG A 126 10.37 -6.21 -11.86
N THR A 127 11.19 -5.16 -11.94
CA THR A 127 12.61 -5.23 -11.58
C THR A 127 12.83 -5.71 -10.14
N VAL A 128 12.09 -5.13 -9.17
CA VAL A 128 12.24 -5.53 -7.76
C VAL A 128 11.71 -6.94 -7.51
N THR A 129 10.72 -7.40 -8.28
CA THR A 129 10.23 -8.79 -8.22
C THR A 129 11.29 -9.76 -8.74
N GLU A 130 11.91 -9.48 -9.89
CA GLU A 130 12.99 -10.30 -10.46
C GLU A 130 14.19 -10.41 -9.48
N GLN A 131 14.56 -9.31 -8.85
CA GLN A 131 15.59 -9.29 -7.80
C GLN A 131 15.19 -10.16 -6.60
N MET A 132 13.95 -10.04 -6.14
CA MET A 132 13.42 -10.83 -5.03
C MET A 132 13.40 -12.32 -5.34
N LEU A 133 12.99 -12.72 -6.55
CA LEU A 133 12.99 -14.10 -7.02
C LEU A 133 14.40 -14.71 -7.05
N THR A 134 15.40 -13.90 -7.40
CA THR A 134 16.80 -14.32 -7.44
C THR A 134 17.41 -14.43 -6.04
N GLN A 135 17.13 -13.46 -5.19
CA GLN A 135 17.71 -13.36 -3.85
C GLN A 135 17.09 -14.33 -2.86
N TYR A 136 15.80 -14.66 -3.05
CA TYR A 136 15.00 -15.46 -2.12
C TYR A 136 14.42 -16.71 -2.81
N PRO A 137 15.19 -17.78 -2.98
CA PRO A 137 14.71 -19.01 -3.63
C PRO A 137 13.52 -19.67 -2.89
N ALA A 138 13.43 -19.48 -1.57
CA ALA A 138 12.35 -20.00 -0.73
C ALA A 138 11.11 -19.07 -0.67
N LEU A 139 11.03 -18.06 -1.54
CA LEU A 139 9.88 -17.15 -1.64
C LEU A 139 8.61 -17.92 -2.00
N GLN A 140 7.57 -17.81 -1.18
CA GLN A 140 6.28 -18.50 -1.33
C GLN A 140 5.12 -17.55 -1.61
N ALA A 141 5.25 -16.28 -1.23
CA ALA A 141 4.22 -15.29 -1.45
C ALA A 141 4.77 -13.88 -1.61
N ILE A 142 4.01 -13.06 -2.30
CA ILE A 142 4.21 -11.60 -2.38
C ILE A 142 2.89 -10.92 -1.99
N TYR A 143 2.97 -9.97 -1.06
CA TYR A 143 1.90 -9.05 -0.76
C TYR A 143 2.19 -7.68 -1.37
N ALA A 144 1.26 -7.16 -2.19
CA ALA A 144 1.42 -5.89 -2.90
C ALA A 144 0.20 -4.98 -2.73
N PRO A 145 0.11 -4.20 -1.62
CA PRO A 145 -0.95 -3.20 -1.43
C PRO A 145 -0.65 -1.91 -2.20
N CYS A 146 -0.37 -2.02 -3.50
CA CYS A 146 0.09 -0.89 -4.33
C CYS A 146 -0.20 -1.10 -5.81
N GLY A 147 -0.02 -0.05 -6.62
CA GLY A 147 -0.06 -0.14 -8.07
C GLY A 147 1.19 -0.77 -8.69
N GLY A 148 1.15 -0.98 -10.02
CA GLY A 148 2.22 -1.64 -10.77
C GLY A 148 2.20 -3.16 -10.67
N VAL A 149 1.08 -3.76 -10.25
CA VAL A 149 0.90 -5.21 -10.06
C VAL A 149 1.16 -5.99 -11.35
N GLU A 150 0.86 -5.42 -12.51
CA GLU A 150 1.13 -6.01 -13.81
C GLU A 150 2.61 -6.37 -14.00
N GLY A 151 3.53 -5.52 -13.49
CA GLY A 151 4.97 -5.81 -13.52
C GLY A 151 5.35 -7.00 -12.64
N ILE A 152 4.69 -7.16 -11.48
CA ILE A 152 4.90 -8.33 -10.61
C ILE A 152 4.43 -9.60 -11.33
N VAL A 153 3.25 -9.56 -11.93
CA VAL A 153 2.67 -10.69 -12.68
C VAL A 153 3.59 -11.10 -13.83
N ASP A 154 4.09 -10.13 -14.60
CA ASP A 154 5.00 -10.40 -15.71
C ASP A 154 6.31 -11.06 -15.23
N ALA A 155 6.93 -10.55 -14.16
CA ALA A 155 8.13 -11.15 -13.58
C ALA A 155 7.90 -12.60 -13.12
N LEU A 156 6.76 -12.88 -12.47
CA LEU A 156 6.38 -14.22 -12.04
C LEU A 156 6.17 -15.18 -13.21
N ARG A 157 5.55 -14.71 -14.31
CA ARG A 157 5.35 -15.49 -15.53
C ARG A 157 6.66 -15.82 -16.23
N ASP A 158 7.52 -14.80 -16.43
CA ASP A 158 8.79 -14.96 -17.13
C ASP A 158 9.77 -15.87 -16.38
N SER A 159 9.70 -15.87 -15.05
CA SER A 159 10.47 -16.79 -14.22
C SER A 159 9.91 -18.22 -14.17
N GLY A 160 8.69 -18.46 -14.69
CA GLY A 160 8.00 -19.75 -14.60
C GLY A 160 7.45 -20.08 -13.21
N ARG A 161 7.54 -19.15 -12.24
CA ARG A 161 7.14 -19.41 -10.83
C ARG A 161 5.72 -18.96 -10.48
N GLN A 162 4.89 -18.60 -11.47
CA GLN A 162 3.53 -18.11 -11.26
C GLN A 162 2.57 -19.12 -10.61
N GLN A 163 2.92 -20.41 -10.61
CA GLN A 163 2.14 -21.46 -9.93
C GLN A 163 2.67 -21.81 -8.53
N GLU A 164 3.85 -21.31 -8.18
CA GLU A 164 4.54 -21.61 -6.93
C GLU A 164 4.37 -20.48 -5.91
N ILE A 165 4.27 -19.23 -6.37
CA ILE A 165 4.25 -18.04 -5.54
C ILE A 165 2.85 -17.44 -5.51
N ALA A 166 2.27 -17.34 -4.31
CA ALA A 166 0.99 -16.68 -4.11
C ALA A 166 1.17 -15.15 -4.19
N LEU A 167 0.44 -14.50 -5.10
CA LEU A 167 0.36 -13.04 -5.15
C LEU A 167 -0.97 -12.58 -4.56
N VAL A 168 -0.91 -11.73 -3.54
CA VAL A 168 -2.08 -11.06 -2.95
C VAL A 168 -1.90 -9.56 -3.11
N CYS A 169 -2.87 -8.91 -3.75
CA CYS A 169 -2.86 -7.47 -4.04
C CYS A 169 -4.26 -6.86 -3.91
N HIS A 170 -4.34 -5.56 -3.82
CA HIS A 170 -5.59 -4.78 -3.85
C HIS A 170 -5.32 -3.31 -4.20
#